data_5688d680c1f1602478030262ef86860e
#
_entry.id   5688d680c1f1602478030262ef86860e
#
_cell.length_a   1.000
_cell.length_b   1.000
_cell.length_c   1.000
_cell.angle_alpha   90.00
_cell.angle_beta   90.00
_cell.angle_gamma   90.00
#
_symmetry.space_group_name_H-M   'P 1'
#
loop_
_entity.id
_entity.type
_entity.pdbx_description
1 polymer ?
#
loop_
_entity_poly.entity_id
_entity_poly.type
_entity_poly.pdbx_seq_one_letter_code
_entity_poly.pdbx_strand_id
1 'polypeptide(L)'
;MTEQGGAPTAPAVTVAPSVRYAGFWLRWVACVIDGILLGVPLSIFVLMGVMAGILSAGHDPSPAGMLFLFLLIPFAFAVSWLYSAGMESSSAQGTVGKRILGLRVTDETGRRISFARATGRHFAKILSGIPFNIGYIMAAFTEQKRALHDMVAKTLVVRASS
;
A
#
# COMPACT_ATOMS: atom_id res chain seq x y z
N MET A 1 36.39 -15.42 -58.51
CA MET A 1 36.47 -15.04 -57.11
C MET A 1 35.37 -14.04 -56.87
N THR A 2 34.21 -14.48 -56.38
CA THR A 2 33.04 -13.64 -56.10
C THR A 2 32.94 -13.48 -54.58
N GLU A 3 33.27 -12.27 -54.08
CA GLU A 3 33.06 -11.90 -52.68
C GLU A 3 31.54 -11.74 -52.44
N GLN A 4 30.99 -12.59 -51.60
CA GLN A 4 29.66 -12.42 -51.08
C GLN A 4 29.72 -11.38 -49.95
N GLY A 5 29.30 -10.16 -50.25
CA GLY A 5 29.06 -9.11 -49.26
C GLY A 5 27.97 -9.55 -48.30
N GLY A 6 28.34 -9.94 -47.06
CA GLY A 6 27.41 -10.21 -45.96
C GLY A 6 26.66 -8.92 -45.60
N ALA A 7 25.36 -8.93 -45.76
CA ALA A 7 24.49 -7.80 -45.32
C ALA A 7 24.68 -7.57 -43.80
N PRO A 8 24.78 -6.31 -43.34
CA PRO A 8 24.91 -6.02 -41.93
C PRO A 8 23.65 -6.47 -41.22
N THR A 9 23.79 -7.43 -40.31
CA THR A 9 22.73 -7.84 -39.40
C THR A 9 22.32 -6.64 -38.57
N ALA A 10 21.08 -6.18 -38.74
CA ALA A 10 20.51 -5.12 -37.90
C ALA A 10 20.62 -5.48 -36.44
N PRO A 11 21.01 -4.55 -35.56
CA PRO A 11 21.12 -4.83 -34.12
C PRO A 11 19.76 -5.30 -33.58
N ALA A 12 19.76 -6.40 -32.85
CA ALA A 12 18.57 -6.93 -32.21
C ALA A 12 17.99 -5.83 -31.33
N VAL A 13 16.76 -5.42 -31.62
CA VAL A 13 16.02 -4.46 -30.82
C VAL A 13 15.75 -5.12 -29.46
N THR A 14 16.54 -4.77 -28.46
CA THR A 14 16.32 -5.19 -27.09
C THR A 14 15.08 -4.46 -26.59
N VAL A 15 13.93 -5.13 -26.66
CA VAL A 15 12.68 -4.60 -26.11
C VAL A 15 12.88 -4.52 -24.59
N ALA A 16 12.96 -3.31 -24.04
CA ALA A 16 13.00 -3.09 -22.61
C ALA A 16 11.77 -3.78 -21.98
N PRO A 17 11.93 -4.51 -20.85
CA PRO A 17 10.82 -5.21 -20.22
C PRO A 17 9.70 -4.22 -19.93
N SER A 18 8.53 -4.48 -20.50
CA SER A 18 7.36 -3.62 -20.34
C SER A 18 6.96 -3.60 -18.86
N VAL A 19 7.03 -2.42 -18.23
CA VAL A 19 6.62 -2.23 -16.84
C VAL A 19 5.12 -2.54 -16.72
N ARG A 20 4.76 -3.58 -15.97
CA ARG A 20 3.37 -3.94 -15.72
C ARG A 20 2.86 -3.22 -14.47
N TYR A 21 1.99 -2.24 -14.65
CA TYR A 21 1.37 -1.52 -13.55
C TYR A 21 0.28 -2.37 -12.86
N ALA A 22 0.17 -2.25 -11.53
CA ALA A 22 -0.87 -2.92 -10.77
C ALA A 22 -2.20 -2.18 -10.92
N GLY A 23 -3.19 -2.84 -11.49
CA GLY A 23 -4.55 -2.32 -11.60
C GLY A 23 -5.26 -2.21 -10.25
N PHE A 24 -6.42 -1.54 -10.24
CA PHE A 24 -7.25 -1.29 -9.06
C PHE A 24 -7.56 -2.57 -8.25
N TRP A 25 -8.03 -3.63 -8.90
CA TRP A 25 -8.46 -4.86 -8.22
C TRP A 25 -7.33 -5.56 -7.46
N LEU A 26 -6.13 -5.61 -8.02
CA LEU A 26 -4.98 -6.21 -7.32
C LEU A 26 -4.59 -5.42 -6.08
N ARG A 27 -4.68 -4.10 -6.14
CA ARG A 27 -4.40 -3.23 -5.00
C ARG A 27 -5.49 -3.35 -3.94
N TRP A 28 -6.74 -3.50 -4.37
CA TRP A 28 -7.87 -3.71 -3.48
C TRP A 28 -7.73 -5.03 -2.72
N VAL A 29 -7.44 -6.14 -3.42
CA VAL A 29 -7.19 -7.45 -2.78
C VAL A 29 -5.99 -7.37 -1.82
N ALA A 30 -4.90 -6.69 -2.20
CA ALA A 30 -3.77 -6.46 -1.29
C ALA A 30 -4.21 -5.72 -0.02
N CYS A 31 -5.04 -4.69 -0.16
CA CYS A 31 -5.56 -3.92 0.97
C CYS A 31 -6.46 -4.78 1.88
N VAL A 32 -7.27 -5.67 1.31
CA VAL A 32 -8.11 -6.63 2.08
C VAL A 32 -7.23 -7.60 2.87
N ILE A 33 -6.19 -8.15 2.26
CA ILE A 33 -5.25 -9.05 2.95
C ILE A 33 -4.55 -8.32 4.11
N ASP A 34 -4.04 -7.11 3.88
CA ASP A 34 -3.43 -6.29 4.92
C ASP A 34 -4.44 -5.91 6.01
N GLY A 35 -5.69 -5.61 5.62
CA GLY A 35 -6.78 -5.31 6.54
C GLY A 35 -7.13 -6.49 7.45
N ILE A 36 -7.17 -7.71 6.93
CA ILE A 36 -7.37 -8.92 7.73
C ILE A 36 -6.17 -9.13 8.67
N LEU A 37 -4.95 -8.99 8.16
CA LEU A 37 -3.73 -9.23 8.94
C LEU A 37 -3.59 -8.28 10.14
N LEU A 38 -3.94 -7.01 9.97
CA LEU A 38 -3.84 -5.99 11.02
C LEU A 38 -5.16 -5.78 11.75
N GLY A 39 -6.26 -5.78 11.01
CA GLY A 39 -7.58 -5.44 11.54
C GLY A 39 -8.13 -6.51 12.46
N VAL A 40 -7.94 -7.80 12.17
CA VAL A 40 -8.45 -8.87 13.02
C VAL A 40 -7.78 -8.87 14.40
N PRO A 41 -6.44 -8.87 14.56
CA PRO A 41 -5.82 -8.78 15.88
C PRO A 41 -6.19 -7.50 16.63
N LEU A 42 -6.25 -6.37 15.92
CA LEU A 42 -6.62 -5.10 16.51
C LEU A 42 -8.07 -5.11 17.01
N SER A 43 -9.01 -5.64 16.23
CA SER A 43 -10.42 -5.73 16.65
C SER A 43 -10.63 -6.64 17.85
N ILE A 44 -9.88 -7.75 17.94
CA ILE A 44 -9.88 -8.62 19.13
C ILE A 44 -9.39 -7.86 20.36
N PHE A 45 -8.28 -7.11 20.22
CA PHE A 45 -7.72 -6.31 21.30
C PHE A 45 -8.71 -5.22 21.78
N VAL A 46 -9.37 -4.53 20.84
CA VAL A 46 -10.43 -3.55 21.12
C VAL A 46 -11.57 -4.20 21.88
N LEU A 47 -12.08 -5.32 21.37
CA LEU A 47 -13.21 -6.03 21.96
C LEU A 47 -12.90 -6.47 23.40
N MET A 48 -11.70 -7.03 23.62
CA MET A 48 -11.24 -7.42 24.95
C MET A 48 -11.19 -6.22 25.91
N GLY A 49 -10.65 -5.09 25.47
CA GLY A 49 -10.60 -3.87 26.29
C GLY A 49 -11.97 -3.29 26.60
N VAL A 50 -12.87 -3.27 25.64
CA VAL A 50 -14.26 -2.84 25.84
C VAL A 50 -14.98 -3.76 26.81
N MET A 51 -14.88 -5.08 26.63
CA MET A 51 -15.49 -6.06 27.52
C MET A 51 -14.94 -5.98 28.95
N ALA A 52 -13.62 -5.82 29.11
CA ALA A 52 -13.02 -5.62 30.42
C ALA A 52 -13.52 -4.33 31.09
N GLY A 53 -13.67 -3.25 30.32
CA GLY A 53 -14.25 -1.98 30.78
C GLY A 53 -15.69 -2.12 31.26
N ILE A 54 -16.55 -2.81 30.51
CA ILE A 54 -17.96 -3.06 30.89
C ILE A 54 -18.03 -3.93 32.16
N LEU A 55 -17.25 -4.98 32.21
CA LEU A 55 -17.26 -5.90 33.36
C LEU A 55 -16.76 -5.24 34.65
N SER A 56 -15.80 -4.31 34.56
CA SER A 56 -15.24 -3.62 35.73
C SER A 56 -16.06 -2.42 36.21
N ALA A 57 -16.79 -1.74 35.32
CA ALA A 57 -17.52 -0.51 35.61
C ALA A 57 -19.02 -0.72 35.89
N GLY A 58 -19.54 -1.95 35.76
CA GLY A 58 -20.97 -2.18 35.75
C GLY A 58 -21.64 -1.59 34.51
N HIS A 59 -22.77 -0.87 34.67
CA HIS A 59 -23.50 -0.32 33.53
C HIS A 59 -23.03 1.08 33.08
N ASP A 60 -22.19 1.72 33.88
CA ASP A 60 -21.68 3.07 33.55
C ASP A 60 -20.28 2.99 32.94
N PRO A 61 -20.01 3.77 31.85
CA PRO A 61 -18.70 3.80 31.25
C PRO A 61 -17.68 4.41 32.22
N SER A 62 -16.69 3.63 32.62
CA SER A 62 -15.63 4.13 33.51
C SER A 62 -14.78 5.17 32.78
N PRO A 63 -14.27 6.21 33.46
CA PRO A 63 -13.34 7.18 32.88
C PRO A 63 -12.10 6.50 32.27
N ALA A 64 -11.62 5.41 32.88
CA ALA A 64 -10.50 4.62 32.35
C ALA A 64 -10.85 3.93 31.01
N GLY A 65 -12.07 3.39 30.88
CA GLY A 65 -12.55 2.80 29.63
C GLY A 65 -12.68 3.82 28.51
N MET A 66 -13.19 5.01 28.82
CA MET A 66 -13.27 6.10 27.86
C MET A 66 -11.88 6.57 27.42
N LEU A 67 -10.95 6.73 28.35
CA LEU A 67 -9.55 7.07 28.04
C LEU A 67 -8.89 6.00 27.17
N PHE A 68 -9.12 4.73 27.47
CA PHE A 68 -8.62 3.60 26.68
C PHE A 68 -9.11 3.70 25.22
N LEU A 69 -10.40 3.89 25.00
CA LEU A 69 -10.96 4.04 23.65
C LEU A 69 -10.43 5.28 22.92
N PHE A 70 -10.26 6.39 23.65
CA PHE A 70 -9.69 7.62 23.10
C PHE A 70 -8.23 7.43 22.62
N LEU A 71 -7.42 6.70 23.38
CA LEU A 71 -6.03 6.41 23.02
C LEU A 71 -5.90 5.34 21.94
N LEU A 72 -6.88 4.47 21.80
CA LEU A 72 -6.86 3.36 20.86
C LEU A 72 -6.86 3.82 19.40
N ILE A 73 -7.63 4.87 19.06
CA ILE A 73 -7.70 5.40 17.69
C ILE A 73 -6.33 5.88 17.20
N PRO A 74 -5.63 6.78 17.91
CA PRO A 74 -4.30 7.19 17.47
C PRO A 74 -3.28 6.05 17.50
N PHE A 75 -3.38 5.11 18.42
CA PHE A 75 -2.54 3.91 18.45
C PHE A 75 -2.74 3.05 17.20
N ALA A 76 -3.98 2.73 16.85
CA ALA A 76 -4.29 1.95 15.65
C ALA A 76 -3.81 2.65 14.38
N PHE A 77 -3.97 3.95 14.32
CA PHE A 77 -3.46 4.77 13.22
C PHE A 77 -1.94 4.72 13.13
N ALA A 78 -1.24 4.87 14.25
CA ALA A 78 0.22 4.80 14.30
C ALA A 78 0.75 3.41 13.86
N VAL A 79 0.11 2.33 14.31
CA VAL A 79 0.46 0.97 13.90
C VAL A 79 0.28 0.80 12.39
N SER A 80 -0.86 1.22 11.83
CA SER A 80 -1.15 1.15 10.39
C SER A 80 -0.16 1.97 9.57
N TRP A 81 0.19 3.16 10.05
CA TRP A 81 1.18 4.02 9.43
C TRP A 81 2.57 3.40 9.42
N LEU A 82 3.08 3.01 10.61
CA LEU A 82 4.41 2.40 10.75
C LEU A 82 4.53 1.11 9.92
N TYR A 83 3.51 0.27 9.94
CA TYR A 83 3.46 -0.94 9.13
C TYR A 83 3.55 -0.61 7.64
N SER A 84 2.67 0.26 7.12
CA SER A 84 2.63 0.56 5.70
C SER A 84 3.86 1.35 5.23
N ALA A 85 4.27 2.41 5.95
CA ALA A 85 5.41 3.24 5.58
C ALA A 85 6.73 2.48 5.76
N GLY A 86 6.87 1.71 6.82
CA GLY A 86 8.06 0.89 7.08
C GLY A 86 8.24 -0.20 6.02
N MET A 87 7.21 -0.95 5.71
CA MET A 87 7.29 -2.01 4.71
C MET A 87 7.47 -1.49 3.28
N GLU A 88 6.77 -0.43 2.89
CA GLU A 88 6.88 0.16 1.56
C GLU A 88 8.25 0.81 1.32
N SER A 89 8.89 1.35 2.37
CA SER A 89 10.23 1.93 2.29
C SER A 89 11.36 0.94 2.53
N SER A 90 11.08 -0.28 2.95
CA SER A 90 12.07 -1.33 3.16
C SER A 90 12.51 -1.99 1.83
N SER A 91 13.42 -2.97 1.90
CA SER A 91 13.78 -3.82 0.76
C SER A 91 12.59 -4.62 0.21
N ALA A 92 11.54 -4.80 1.02
CA ALA A 92 10.30 -5.47 0.62
C ALA A 92 9.48 -4.66 -0.40
N GLN A 93 9.61 -3.32 -0.41
CA GLN A 93 8.92 -2.39 -1.31
C GLN A 93 7.39 -2.59 -1.35
N GLY A 94 6.79 -3.09 -0.28
CA GLY A 94 5.36 -3.35 -0.22
C GLY A 94 4.94 -4.02 1.06
N THR A 95 3.69 -3.81 1.47
CA THR A 95 3.04 -4.49 2.58
C THR A 95 2.92 -6.00 2.32
N VAL A 96 2.59 -6.79 3.34
CA VAL A 96 2.45 -8.26 3.19
C VAL A 96 1.45 -8.60 2.10
N GLY A 97 0.25 -7.96 2.09
CA GLY A 97 -0.76 -8.21 1.06
C GLY A 97 -0.26 -7.89 -0.35
N LYS A 98 0.49 -6.80 -0.51
CA LYS A 98 1.10 -6.46 -1.81
C LYS A 98 2.15 -7.49 -2.24
N ARG A 99 2.99 -7.94 -1.32
CA ARG A 99 4.03 -8.94 -1.61
C ARG A 99 3.46 -10.28 -2.02
N ILE A 100 2.40 -10.75 -1.35
CA ILE A 100 1.68 -11.99 -1.70
C ILE A 100 1.19 -11.94 -3.16
N LEU A 101 0.76 -10.76 -3.62
CA LEU A 101 0.30 -10.55 -4.99
C LEU A 101 1.41 -10.15 -5.97
N GLY A 102 2.68 -10.22 -5.57
CA GLY A 102 3.81 -9.83 -6.41
C GLY A 102 3.85 -8.34 -6.75
N LEU A 103 3.33 -7.47 -5.87
CA LEU A 103 3.30 -6.03 -6.08
C LEU A 103 4.42 -5.34 -5.34
N ARG A 104 5.03 -4.34 -6.00
CA ARG A 104 6.07 -3.49 -5.41
C ARG A 104 5.72 -2.01 -5.59
N VAL A 105 6.04 -1.22 -4.57
CA VAL A 105 5.93 0.23 -4.59
C VAL A 105 7.30 0.81 -4.94
N THR A 106 7.35 1.63 -5.98
CA THR A 106 8.58 2.26 -6.45
C THR A 106 8.35 3.76 -6.65
N ASP A 107 9.42 4.50 -6.84
CA ASP A 107 9.34 5.83 -7.40
C ASP A 107 9.14 5.76 -8.93
N GLU A 108 9.06 6.91 -9.59
CA GLU A 108 8.87 7.03 -11.05
C GLU A 108 10.05 6.46 -11.85
N THR A 109 11.21 6.27 -11.22
CA THR A 109 12.42 5.68 -11.82
C THR A 109 12.56 4.19 -11.52
N GLY A 110 11.59 3.56 -10.85
CA GLY A 110 11.63 2.14 -10.48
C GLY A 110 12.44 1.84 -9.21
N ARG A 111 12.98 2.86 -8.52
CA ARG A 111 13.78 2.69 -7.29
C ARG A 111 12.89 2.59 -6.05
N ARG A 112 13.48 2.12 -4.97
CA ARG A 112 12.85 2.06 -3.66
C ARG A 112 12.54 3.48 -3.14
N ILE A 113 11.35 3.66 -2.57
CA ILE A 113 10.94 4.93 -1.98
C ILE A 113 11.56 5.13 -0.59
N SER A 114 11.78 6.39 -0.20
CA SER A 114 12.20 6.73 1.16
C SER A 114 11.05 6.58 2.16
N PHE A 115 11.37 6.45 3.44
CA PHE A 115 10.37 6.41 4.52
C PHE A 115 9.50 7.67 4.54
N ALA A 116 10.10 8.85 4.33
CA ALA A 116 9.36 10.12 4.27
C ALA A 116 8.34 10.13 3.11
N ARG A 117 8.71 9.61 1.93
CA ARG A 117 7.80 9.49 0.79
C ARG A 117 6.69 8.46 1.04
N ALA A 118 7.00 7.32 1.68
CA ALA A 118 6.01 6.33 2.09
C ALA A 118 5.04 6.89 3.14
N THR A 119 5.54 7.70 4.07
CA THR A 119 4.73 8.43 5.05
C THR A 119 3.77 9.41 4.36
N GLY A 120 4.28 10.27 3.48
CA GLY A 120 3.45 11.19 2.70
C GLY A 120 2.35 10.47 1.91
N ARG A 121 2.70 9.32 1.33
CA ARG A 121 1.75 8.44 0.64
C ARG A 121 0.68 7.88 1.58
N HIS A 122 1.05 7.48 2.81
CA HIS A 122 0.10 6.98 3.80
C HIS A 122 -0.93 8.06 4.19
N PHE A 123 -0.47 9.28 4.47
CA PHE A 123 -1.38 10.39 4.76
C PHE A 123 -2.24 10.79 3.55
N ALA A 124 -1.67 10.76 2.34
CA ALA A 124 -2.42 11.02 1.11
C ALA A 124 -3.53 9.97 0.84
N LYS A 125 -3.47 8.77 1.44
CA LYS A 125 -4.57 7.79 1.40
C LYS A 125 -5.82 8.33 2.08
N ILE A 126 -5.70 9.16 3.11
CA ILE A 126 -6.83 9.82 3.77
C ILE A 126 -7.55 10.71 2.75
N LEU A 127 -6.80 11.54 2.00
CA LEU A 127 -7.35 12.35 0.92
C LEU A 127 -8.04 11.50 -0.15
N SER A 128 -7.49 10.32 -0.45
CA SER A 128 -8.07 9.41 -1.45
C SER A 128 -9.39 8.79 -0.99
N GLY A 129 -9.61 8.70 0.32
CA GLY A 129 -10.82 8.15 0.94
C GLY A 129 -11.96 9.16 1.09
N ILE A 130 -11.65 10.44 1.33
CA ILE A 130 -12.65 11.49 1.61
C ILE A 130 -13.73 11.61 0.50
N PRO A 131 -13.41 11.73 -0.80
CA PRO A 131 -14.41 11.79 -1.83
C PRO A 131 -14.89 10.39 -2.25
N PHE A 132 -15.64 9.68 -1.38
CA PHE A 132 -16.25 8.37 -1.69
C PHE A 132 -15.26 7.35 -2.30
N ASN A 133 -14.00 7.35 -1.86
CA ASN A 133 -12.91 6.52 -2.40
C ASN A 133 -12.58 6.76 -3.90
N ILE A 134 -13.03 7.85 -4.49
CA ILE A 134 -12.75 8.19 -5.91
C ILE A 134 -11.23 8.20 -6.15
N GLY A 135 -10.44 8.70 -5.19
CA GLY A 135 -8.98 8.72 -5.29
C GLY A 135 -8.34 7.34 -5.45
N TYR A 136 -8.96 6.28 -4.94
CA TYR A 136 -8.52 4.90 -5.17
C TYR A 136 -8.98 4.36 -6.53
N ILE A 137 -10.23 4.70 -6.92
CA ILE A 137 -10.85 4.25 -8.17
C ILE A 137 -10.10 4.83 -9.38
N MET A 138 -9.48 6.01 -9.25
CA MET A 138 -8.66 6.62 -10.31
C MET A 138 -7.59 5.66 -10.86
N ALA A 139 -7.08 4.73 -10.04
CA ALA A 139 -6.14 3.71 -10.50
C ALA A 139 -6.71 2.76 -11.57
N ALA A 140 -8.03 2.71 -11.78
CA ALA A 140 -8.64 1.94 -12.85
C ALA A 140 -8.57 2.67 -14.20
N PHE A 141 -8.57 3.99 -14.19
CA PHE A 141 -8.74 4.83 -15.38
C PHE A 141 -7.47 5.54 -15.85
N THR A 142 -6.46 5.69 -14.98
CA THR A 142 -5.19 6.34 -15.37
C THR A 142 -4.29 5.38 -16.16
N GLU A 143 -3.52 5.90 -17.13
CA GLU A 143 -2.62 5.11 -17.99
C GLU A 143 -1.60 4.28 -17.18
N GLN A 144 -1.02 4.87 -16.13
CA GLN A 144 -0.05 4.22 -15.25
C GLN A 144 -0.70 3.55 -14.03
N LYS A 145 -2.03 3.39 -14.04
CA LYS A 145 -2.80 2.80 -12.93
C LYS A 145 -2.51 3.47 -11.58
N ARG A 146 -2.34 4.80 -11.56
CA ARG A 146 -2.06 5.59 -10.35
C ARG A 146 -3.34 5.96 -9.62
N ALA A 147 -3.39 5.75 -8.31
CA ALA A 147 -4.36 6.35 -7.41
C ALA A 147 -3.93 7.76 -7.02
N LEU A 148 -4.83 8.56 -6.45
CA LEU A 148 -4.52 9.93 -6.05
C LEU A 148 -3.32 10.02 -5.10
N HIS A 149 -3.25 9.16 -4.09
CA HIS A 149 -2.12 9.10 -3.16
C HIS A 149 -0.79 8.71 -3.82
N ASP A 150 -0.84 7.92 -4.91
CA ASP A 150 0.37 7.59 -5.68
C ASP A 150 0.87 8.81 -6.45
N MET A 151 -0.06 9.60 -7.01
CA MET A 151 0.28 10.84 -7.74
C MET A 151 0.88 11.89 -6.81
N VAL A 152 0.27 12.10 -5.63
CA VAL A 152 0.77 13.03 -4.60
C VAL A 152 2.16 12.64 -4.13
N ALA A 153 2.42 11.35 -3.92
CA ALA A 153 3.71 10.86 -3.45
C ALA A 153 4.73 10.59 -4.57
N LYS A 154 4.36 10.80 -5.85
CA LYS A 154 5.18 10.48 -7.04
C LYS A 154 5.70 9.03 -6.99
N THR A 155 4.76 8.10 -6.81
CA THR A 155 5.04 6.67 -6.70
C THR A 155 4.27 5.86 -7.74
N LEU A 156 4.77 4.65 -7.99
CA LEU A 156 4.15 3.66 -8.86
C LEU A 156 3.96 2.35 -8.10
N VAL A 157 2.92 1.62 -8.44
CA VAL A 157 2.77 0.23 -8.00
C VAL A 157 2.89 -0.68 -9.20
N VAL A 158 3.95 -1.46 -9.22
CA VAL A 158 4.30 -2.34 -10.34
C VAL A 158 4.21 -3.81 -9.92
N ARG A 159 4.03 -4.69 -10.88
CA ARG A 159 4.18 -6.13 -10.66
C ARG A 159 5.67 -6.48 -10.69
N ALA A 160 6.12 -7.28 -9.72
CA ALA A 160 7.44 -7.88 -9.80
C ALA A 160 7.50 -8.76 -11.04
N SER A 161 8.52 -8.60 -11.88
CA SER A 161 8.83 -9.59 -12.91
C SER A 161 9.23 -10.89 -12.21
N SER A 162 8.50 -11.95 -12.46
CA SER A 162 8.91 -13.31 -12.16
C SER A 162 10.13 -13.68 -13.00
#